data_1741cc77a54261ab78a7be778513b0cd
#
_entry.id   1741cc77a54261ab78a7be778513b0cd
#
_cell.length_a   1.000
_cell.length_b   1.000
_cell.length_c   1.000
_cell.angle_alpha   90.00
_cell.angle_beta   90.00
_cell.angle_gamma   90.00
#
_symmetry.space_group_name_H-M   'P 1'
#
loop_
_entity.id
_entity.type
_entity.pdbx_description
1 polymer ?
#
loop_
_entity_poly.entity_id
_entity_poly.type
_entity_poly.pdbx_seq_one_letter_code
_entity_poly.pdbx_strand_id
1 'polypeptide(L)'
;SRNPNDRFDRAFWRRRIQYAWDYRKTVMGPEDSRCCRVIFGEADGFPGLTVDRFESVLVAQVLCLGMELIKEELFSLLLEVLRSDGQDVVGVYERNDVAIRELEGMEQGKGWHPVDGEKAPDFTAVDIEENGIRYTVDFENGQKTGFFLDQKYNRQAVAKLARGRTVLDCFTHTGSFALNAARGG
;
A
#
# COMPACT_ATOMS: atom_id res chain seq x y z
N SER A 1 13.79 5.78 -17.04
CA SER A 1 13.01 5.53 -18.26
C SER A 1 13.88 4.95 -19.36
N ARG A 2 13.27 4.16 -20.27
CA ARG A 2 13.96 3.63 -21.48
C ARG A 2 13.78 4.58 -22.69
N ASN A 3 12.96 5.60 -22.56
CA ASN A 3 12.74 6.60 -23.61
C ASN A 3 13.66 7.80 -23.40
N PRO A 4 14.58 8.11 -24.33
CA PRO A 4 15.53 9.21 -24.18
C PRO A 4 14.85 10.60 -24.20
N ASN A 5 13.60 10.67 -24.66
CA ASN A 5 12.83 11.92 -24.72
C ASN A 5 12.00 12.17 -23.45
N ASP A 6 11.97 11.23 -22.51
CA ASP A 6 11.24 11.45 -21.26
C ASP A 6 11.91 12.54 -20.42
N ARG A 7 11.10 13.49 -20.00
CA ARG A 7 11.45 14.46 -18.97
C ARG A 7 10.78 14.00 -17.69
N PHE A 8 11.51 13.98 -16.59
CA PHE A 8 10.99 13.59 -15.27
C PHE A 8 10.23 14.76 -14.63
N ASP A 9 9.24 15.26 -15.38
CA ASP A 9 8.35 16.33 -14.97
C ASP A 9 7.02 15.78 -14.38
N ARG A 10 6.15 16.69 -13.93
CA ARG A 10 4.84 16.34 -13.37
C ARG A 10 4.01 15.45 -14.32
N ALA A 11 4.04 15.74 -15.62
CA ALA A 11 3.28 14.95 -16.59
C ALA A 11 3.82 13.52 -16.73
N PHE A 12 5.14 13.35 -16.64
CA PHE A 12 5.78 12.04 -16.62
C PHE A 12 5.34 11.25 -15.39
N TRP A 13 5.44 11.81 -14.18
CA TRP A 13 5.10 11.11 -12.94
C TRP A 13 3.61 10.81 -12.88
N ARG A 14 2.75 11.74 -13.27
CA ARG A 14 1.30 11.49 -13.36
C ARG A 14 0.98 10.29 -14.26
N ARG A 15 1.59 10.24 -15.46
CA ARG A 15 1.43 9.11 -16.39
C ARG A 15 1.92 7.79 -15.79
N ARG A 16 3.04 7.79 -15.07
CA ARG A 16 3.58 6.59 -14.42
C ARG A 16 2.65 6.09 -13.31
N ILE A 17 2.12 6.98 -12.49
CA ILE A 17 1.13 6.63 -11.45
C ILE A 17 -0.13 6.08 -12.12
N GLN A 18 -0.63 6.72 -13.18
CA GLN A 18 -1.79 6.22 -13.91
C GLN A 18 -1.56 4.79 -14.45
N TYR A 19 -0.39 4.50 -15.03
CA TYR A 19 -0.06 3.17 -15.51
C TYR A 19 -0.02 2.13 -14.38
N ALA A 20 0.56 2.47 -13.24
CA ALA A 20 0.57 1.58 -12.08
C ALA A 20 -0.87 1.29 -11.61
N TRP A 21 -1.72 2.32 -11.51
CA TRP A 21 -3.11 2.17 -11.10
C TRP A 21 -3.94 1.38 -12.13
N ASP A 22 -3.83 1.68 -13.41
CA ASP A 22 -4.53 0.97 -14.48
C ASP A 22 -4.14 -0.51 -14.54
N TYR A 23 -2.87 -0.81 -14.29
CA TYR A 23 -2.42 -2.19 -14.18
C TYR A 23 -3.12 -2.92 -13.02
N ARG A 24 -3.27 -2.30 -11.84
CA ARG A 24 -4.00 -2.91 -10.71
C ARG A 24 -5.45 -3.18 -11.08
N LYS A 25 -6.11 -2.25 -11.74
CA LYS A 25 -7.50 -2.45 -12.22
C LYS A 25 -7.61 -3.58 -13.26
N THR A 26 -6.56 -3.82 -14.03
CA THR A 26 -6.54 -4.91 -15.04
C THR A 26 -6.37 -6.29 -14.42
N VAL A 27 -5.53 -6.41 -13.37
CA VAL A 27 -5.16 -7.72 -12.79
C VAL A 27 -5.93 -8.06 -11.52
N MET A 28 -6.69 -7.13 -10.97
CA MET A 28 -7.44 -7.28 -9.72
C MET A 28 -8.95 -7.06 -9.96
N GLY A 29 -9.78 -7.72 -9.16
CA GLY A 29 -11.21 -7.40 -9.10
C GLY A 29 -11.46 -6.03 -8.46
N PRO A 30 -12.63 -5.42 -8.68
CA PRO A 30 -12.97 -4.12 -8.11
C PRO A 30 -12.85 -4.06 -6.57
N GLU A 31 -13.22 -5.15 -5.89
CA GLU A 31 -13.11 -5.26 -4.42
C GLU A 31 -11.65 -5.33 -3.96
N ASP A 32 -10.79 -6.00 -4.73
CA ASP A 32 -9.38 -6.15 -4.42
C ASP A 32 -8.60 -4.84 -4.54
N SER A 33 -9.06 -3.93 -5.39
CA SER A 33 -8.42 -2.63 -5.60
C SER A 33 -8.54 -1.69 -4.39
N ARG A 34 -9.44 -1.98 -3.45
CA ARG A 34 -9.56 -1.22 -2.19
C ARG A 34 -8.47 -1.56 -1.18
N CYS A 35 -7.88 -2.77 -1.27
CA CYS A 35 -6.78 -3.23 -0.42
C CYS A 35 -5.69 -3.85 -1.29
N CYS A 36 -4.79 -3.03 -1.79
CA CYS A 36 -3.77 -3.48 -2.73
C CYS A 36 -2.50 -2.64 -2.66
N ARG A 37 -1.40 -3.19 -3.17
CA ARG A 37 -0.18 -2.42 -3.44
C ARG A 37 -0.36 -1.60 -4.71
N VAL A 38 -0.52 -0.28 -4.57
CA VAL A 38 -0.71 0.66 -5.69
C VAL A 38 0.59 0.87 -6.44
N ILE A 39 1.71 1.06 -5.71
CA ILE A 39 3.06 1.20 -6.29
C ILE A 39 3.98 0.16 -5.67
N PHE A 40 4.70 -0.55 -6.53
CA PHE A 40 5.69 -1.56 -6.13
C PHE A 40 7.08 -1.22 -6.69
N GLY A 41 7.67 -0.17 -6.16
CA GLY A 41 9.08 0.17 -6.39
C GLY A 41 9.50 0.14 -7.85
N GLU A 42 10.56 -0.56 -8.12
CA GLU A 42 11.20 -0.71 -9.43
C GLU A 42 10.26 -1.32 -10.47
N ALA A 43 9.35 -2.20 -10.07
CA ALA A 43 8.41 -2.87 -10.98
C ALA A 43 7.48 -1.86 -11.68
N ASP A 44 7.12 -0.78 -10.99
CA ASP A 44 6.28 0.30 -11.53
C ASP A 44 7.12 1.50 -11.99
N GLY A 45 8.46 1.45 -11.80
CA GLY A 45 9.40 2.50 -12.18
C GLY A 45 9.50 3.63 -11.17
N PHE A 46 9.29 3.32 -9.88
CA PHE A 46 9.46 4.21 -8.73
C PHE A 46 10.46 3.59 -7.74
N PRO A 47 11.76 3.54 -8.07
CA PRO A 47 12.73 2.85 -7.24
C PRO A 47 12.72 3.37 -5.80
N GLY A 48 12.58 2.45 -4.83
CA GLY A 48 12.53 2.79 -3.42
C GLY A 48 11.20 3.39 -2.92
N LEU A 49 10.15 3.49 -3.74
CA LEU A 49 8.82 3.90 -3.30
C LEU A 49 7.85 2.72 -3.30
N THR A 50 7.26 2.43 -2.15
CA THR A 50 6.15 1.49 -2.02
C THR A 50 4.92 2.24 -1.52
N VAL A 51 3.76 1.99 -2.13
CA VAL A 51 2.48 2.55 -1.68
C VAL A 51 1.45 1.44 -1.60
N ASP A 52 0.97 1.17 -0.41
CA ASP A 52 -0.14 0.27 -0.13
C ASP A 52 -1.42 1.06 0.12
N ARG A 53 -2.53 0.55 -0.37
CA ARG A 53 -3.85 1.10 -0.10
C ARG A 53 -4.62 0.19 0.85
N PHE A 54 -5.17 0.79 1.90
CA PHE A 54 -6.10 0.18 2.83
C PHE A 54 -7.38 1.03 2.84
N GLU A 55 -8.37 0.62 2.07
CA GLU A 55 -9.63 1.35 1.87
C GLU A 55 -9.41 2.81 1.42
N SER A 56 -9.65 3.76 2.29
CA SER A 56 -9.49 5.19 2.02
C SER A 56 -8.09 5.75 2.32
N VAL A 57 -7.17 4.93 2.82
CA VAL A 57 -5.82 5.37 3.22
C VAL A 57 -4.76 4.81 2.28
N LEU A 58 -3.83 5.67 1.87
CA LEU A 58 -2.59 5.26 1.23
C LEU A 58 -1.47 5.24 2.28
N VAL A 59 -0.74 4.15 2.38
CA VAL A 59 0.42 4.02 3.29
C VAL A 59 1.68 3.90 2.45
N ALA A 60 2.57 4.89 2.57
CA ALA A 60 3.76 5.00 1.75
C ALA A 60 5.04 4.74 2.55
N GLN A 61 6.01 4.08 1.91
CA GLN A 61 7.40 4.00 2.36
C GLN A 61 8.31 4.58 1.28
N VAL A 62 9.10 5.59 1.63
CA VAL A 62 10.07 6.23 0.76
C VAL A 62 11.46 5.84 1.23
N LEU A 63 12.15 4.98 0.48
CA LEU A 63 13.37 4.31 0.91
C LEU A 63 14.63 4.78 0.19
N CYS A 64 14.52 5.74 -0.75
CA CYS A 64 15.69 6.31 -1.41
C CYS A 64 15.58 7.83 -1.54
N LEU A 65 16.73 8.50 -1.54
CA LEU A 65 16.82 9.96 -1.59
C LEU A 65 16.16 10.55 -2.84
N GLY A 66 16.27 9.87 -3.99
CA GLY A 66 15.67 10.35 -5.24
C GLY A 66 14.15 10.48 -5.16
N MET A 67 13.45 9.57 -4.52
CA MET A 67 12.02 9.66 -4.30
C MET A 67 11.66 10.64 -3.17
N GLU A 68 12.50 10.73 -2.13
CA GLU A 68 12.30 11.70 -1.06
C GLU A 68 12.26 13.14 -1.57
N LEU A 69 13.16 13.49 -2.49
CA LEU A 69 13.25 14.85 -3.06
C LEU A 69 12.02 15.28 -3.87
N ILE A 70 11.23 14.31 -4.35
CA ILE A 70 10.03 14.58 -5.17
C ILE A 70 8.75 14.06 -4.54
N LYS A 71 8.79 13.59 -3.29
CA LYS A 71 7.64 12.92 -2.65
C LYS A 71 6.39 13.80 -2.57
N GLU A 72 6.55 15.09 -2.30
CA GLU A 72 5.45 16.06 -2.25
C GLU A 72 4.63 16.02 -3.55
N GLU A 73 5.32 16.10 -4.68
CA GLU A 73 4.69 16.04 -6.00
C GLU A 73 4.08 14.66 -6.26
N LEU A 74 4.78 13.58 -5.89
CA LEU A 74 4.29 12.21 -6.08
C LEU A 74 3.02 11.92 -5.27
N PHE A 75 2.96 12.35 -4.01
CA PHE A 75 1.79 12.14 -3.17
C PHE A 75 0.60 12.99 -3.61
N SER A 76 0.83 14.23 -4.00
CA SER A 76 -0.18 15.07 -4.65
C SER A 76 -0.76 14.40 -5.90
N LEU A 77 0.10 13.86 -6.77
CA LEU A 77 -0.32 13.17 -7.98
C LEU A 77 -1.02 11.84 -7.71
N LEU A 78 -0.61 11.09 -6.69
CA LEU A 78 -1.29 9.87 -6.27
C LEU A 78 -2.75 10.15 -5.87
N LEU A 79 -2.95 11.15 -5.02
CA LEU A 79 -4.30 11.56 -4.61
C LEU A 79 -5.11 12.07 -5.81
N GLU A 80 -4.50 12.91 -6.68
CA GLU A 80 -5.15 13.40 -7.90
C GLU A 80 -5.62 12.26 -8.81
N VAL A 81 -4.75 11.30 -9.11
CA VAL A 81 -5.05 10.19 -10.03
C VAL A 81 -6.14 9.29 -9.45
N LEU A 82 -6.02 8.87 -8.19
CA LEU A 82 -7.01 7.98 -7.59
C LEU A 82 -8.37 8.67 -7.41
N ARG A 83 -8.38 9.91 -6.91
CA ARG A 83 -9.61 10.70 -6.75
C ARG A 83 -10.29 10.97 -8.10
N SER A 84 -9.54 11.24 -9.15
CA SER A 84 -10.07 11.43 -10.52
C SER A 84 -10.70 10.14 -11.09
N ASP A 85 -10.26 8.97 -10.62
CA ASP A 85 -10.83 7.66 -10.97
C ASP A 85 -11.98 7.26 -10.02
N GLY A 86 -12.50 8.20 -9.22
CA GLY A 86 -13.63 7.99 -8.31
C GLY A 86 -13.28 7.21 -7.04
N GLN A 87 -12.00 7.11 -6.70
CA GLN A 87 -11.56 6.43 -5.49
C GLN A 87 -11.64 7.38 -4.29
N ASP A 88 -12.27 6.91 -3.21
CA ASP A 88 -12.37 7.65 -1.96
C ASP A 88 -11.08 7.47 -1.15
N VAL A 89 -10.09 8.32 -1.42
CA VAL A 89 -8.81 8.35 -0.68
C VAL A 89 -8.67 9.68 0.07
N VAL A 90 -8.46 9.58 1.39
CA VAL A 90 -8.40 10.74 2.30
C VAL A 90 -7.00 11.32 2.42
N GLY A 91 -5.94 10.54 2.22
CA GLY A 91 -4.58 11.02 2.34
C GLY A 91 -3.53 9.93 2.25
N VAL A 92 -2.28 10.35 2.44
CA VAL A 92 -1.10 9.48 2.48
C VAL A 92 -0.53 9.49 3.89
N TYR A 93 -0.33 8.31 4.49
CA TYR A 93 0.39 8.13 5.73
C TYR A 93 1.80 7.62 5.44
N GLU A 94 2.83 8.29 5.90
CA GLU A 94 4.23 7.88 5.71
C GLU A 94 4.65 6.90 6.80
N ARG A 95 5.24 5.77 6.41
CA ARG A 95 5.87 4.75 7.28
C ARG A 95 7.36 4.67 6.97
N ASN A 96 8.01 5.80 7.19
CA ASN A 96 9.43 6.01 6.95
C ASN A 96 10.28 5.72 8.19
N ASP A 97 9.73 5.04 9.19
CA ASP A 97 10.34 4.59 10.44
C ASP A 97 11.19 3.31 10.25
N VAL A 98 12.07 3.32 9.26
CA VAL A 98 12.92 2.18 8.88
C VAL A 98 14.40 2.56 8.75
N ALA A 99 15.26 1.76 9.35
CA ALA A 99 16.70 2.04 9.46
C ALA A 99 17.43 2.19 8.12
N ILE A 100 16.92 1.59 7.05
CA ILE A 100 17.55 1.69 5.71
C ILE A 100 17.61 3.13 5.20
N ARG A 101 16.74 4.02 5.66
CA ARG A 101 16.75 5.44 5.29
C ARG A 101 18.04 6.15 5.74
N GLU A 102 18.58 5.75 6.88
CA GLU A 102 19.81 6.34 7.42
C GLU A 102 21.02 6.07 6.52
N LEU A 103 21.02 4.96 5.78
CA LEU A 103 22.07 4.64 4.80
C LEU A 103 22.07 5.62 3.61
N GLU A 104 20.93 6.23 3.31
CA GLU A 104 20.75 7.26 2.28
C GLU A 104 20.85 8.68 2.86
N GLY A 105 21.18 8.81 4.15
CA GLY A 105 21.28 10.10 4.84
C GLY A 105 19.93 10.77 5.14
N MET A 106 18.85 9.98 5.16
CA MET A 106 17.50 10.47 5.44
C MET A 106 17.09 10.17 6.88
N GLU A 107 16.33 11.05 7.49
CA GLU A 107 15.75 10.83 8.82
C GLU A 107 14.62 9.80 8.77
N GLN A 108 14.46 9.07 9.86
CA GLN A 108 13.30 8.22 10.08
C GLN A 108 12.11 9.08 10.56
N GLY A 109 10.89 8.65 10.22
CA GLY A 109 9.67 9.30 10.68
C GLY A 109 8.42 8.58 10.23
N LYS A 110 7.30 8.87 10.88
CA LYS A 110 5.98 8.42 10.47
C LYS A 110 4.93 9.49 10.75
N GLY A 111 3.86 9.49 9.99
CA GLY A 111 2.76 10.42 10.16
C GLY A 111 1.98 10.68 8.87
N TRP A 112 0.90 11.40 9.01
CA TRP A 112 0.16 11.87 7.86
C TRP A 112 0.98 12.90 7.06
N HIS A 113 1.05 12.66 5.76
CA HIS A 113 1.62 13.64 4.84
C HIS A 113 0.69 14.85 4.75
N PRO A 114 1.20 16.08 4.97
CA PRO A 114 0.38 17.28 4.89
C PRO A 114 -0.11 17.51 3.46
N VAL A 115 -1.38 17.84 3.31
CA VAL A 115 -1.97 18.24 2.02
C VAL A 115 -2.51 19.64 2.18
N ASP A 116 -2.11 20.55 1.30
CA ASP A 116 -2.52 21.96 1.36
C ASP A 116 -4.05 22.12 1.38
N GLY A 117 -4.55 22.83 2.38
CA GLY A 117 -5.97 23.09 2.56
C GLY A 117 -6.79 21.92 3.14
N GLU A 118 -6.17 20.78 3.40
CA GLU A 118 -6.85 19.63 4.03
C GLU A 118 -6.37 19.43 5.49
N LYS A 119 -7.31 19.12 6.38
CA LYS A 119 -6.96 18.70 7.74
C LYS A 119 -6.51 17.24 7.71
N ALA A 120 -5.37 16.95 8.34
CA ALA A 120 -4.93 15.57 8.51
C ALA A 120 -6.01 14.74 9.24
N PRO A 121 -6.29 13.50 8.80
CA PRO A 121 -7.18 12.60 9.53
C PRO A 121 -6.68 12.37 10.96
N ASP A 122 -7.61 12.10 11.87
CA ASP A 122 -7.33 11.88 13.30
C ASP A 122 -7.36 10.39 13.69
N PHE A 123 -7.20 9.50 12.74
CA PHE A 123 -7.17 8.04 12.93
C PHE A 123 -5.89 7.43 12.36
N THR A 124 -5.49 6.27 12.89
CA THR A 124 -4.30 5.52 12.49
C THR A 124 -4.59 4.04 12.21
N ALA A 125 -5.87 3.67 12.22
CA ALA A 125 -6.32 2.33 11.89
C ALA A 125 -7.55 2.39 11.00
N VAL A 126 -7.72 1.36 10.16
CA VAL A 126 -8.84 1.24 9.24
C VAL A 126 -9.30 -0.21 9.15
N ASP A 127 -10.62 -0.41 9.07
CA ASP A 127 -11.17 -1.74 8.84
C ASP A 127 -11.12 -2.07 7.36
N ILE A 128 -10.63 -3.27 7.06
CA ILE A 128 -10.57 -3.83 5.71
C ILE A 128 -11.34 -5.14 5.63
N GLU A 129 -11.71 -5.54 4.43
CA GLU A 129 -12.19 -6.88 4.17
C GLU A 129 -11.30 -7.59 3.15
N GLU A 130 -10.79 -8.76 3.53
CA GLU A 130 -10.03 -9.64 2.64
C GLU A 130 -10.56 -11.06 2.73
N ASN A 131 -10.87 -11.67 1.58
CA ASN A 131 -11.41 -13.03 1.50
C ASN A 131 -12.70 -13.21 2.32
N GLY A 132 -13.51 -12.16 2.50
CA GLY A 132 -14.71 -12.13 3.31
C GLY A 132 -14.47 -12.19 4.83
N ILE A 133 -13.26 -11.83 5.27
CA ILE A 133 -12.88 -11.70 6.69
C ILE A 133 -12.51 -10.25 6.93
N ARG A 134 -13.03 -9.68 8.01
CA ARG A 134 -12.72 -8.31 8.42
C ARG A 134 -11.47 -8.29 9.30
N TYR A 135 -10.62 -7.32 9.07
CA TYR A 135 -9.43 -7.03 9.85
C TYR A 135 -9.36 -5.53 10.13
N THR A 136 -8.88 -5.16 11.30
CA THR A 136 -8.48 -3.79 11.58
C THR A 136 -6.97 -3.68 11.30
N VAL A 137 -6.60 -2.81 10.38
CA VAL A 137 -5.20 -2.53 10.04
C VAL A 137 -4.76 -1.28 10.78
N ASP A 138 -3.86 -1.43 11.75
CA ASP A 138 -3.14 -0.33 12.38
C ASP A 138 -1.93 0.00 11.50
N PHE A 139 -2.04 1.05 10.72
CA PHE A 139 -0.98 1.45 9.80
C PHE A 139 0.08 2.32 10.47
N GLU A 140 -0.11 2.74 11.72
CA GLU A 140 0.89 3.45 12.52
C GLU A 140 1.83 2.50 13.25
N ASN A 141 1.29 1.45 13.89
CA ASN A 141 2.08 0.57 14.76
C ASN A 141 2.19 -0.84 14.20
N GLY A 142 1.42 -1.17 13.17
CA GLY A 142 1.48 -2.45 12.50
C GLY A 142 2.81 -2.68 11.78
N GLN A 143 3.11 -3.94 11.50
CA GLN A 143 4.34 -4.34 10.84
C GLN A 143 4.38 -3.84 9.39
N LYS A 144 5.51 -3.31 8.92
CA LYS A 144 5.66 -2.69 7.60
C LYS A 144 4.65 -1.57 7.39
N THR A 145 3.76 -1.69 6.42
CA THR A 145 2.68 -0.75 6.13
C THR A 145 1.39 -1.03 6.93
N GLY A 146 1.36 -2.10 7.74
CA GLY A 146 0.24 -2.48 8.60
C GLY A 146 -0.33 -3.87 8.35
N PHE A 147 -0.31 -4.35 7.10
CA PHE A 147 -0.83 -5.66 6.73
C PHE A 147 -0.09 -6.26 5.53
N PHE A 148 0.01 -7.59 5.46
CA PHE A 148 0.73 -8.31 4.40
C PHE A 148 -0.20 -8.61 3.22
N LEU A 149 -0.39 -7.64 2.33
CA LEU A 149 -1.26 -7.75 1.16
C LEU A 149 -0.82 -8.81 0.15
N ASP A 150 0.48 -9.09 0.06
CA ASP A 150 1.07 -10.10 -0.82
C ASP A 150 0.65 -11.53 -0.47
N GLN A 151 0.18 -11.77 0.77
CA GLN A 151 -0.21 -13.09 1.24
C GLN A 151 -1.68 -13.46 0.97
N LYS A 152 -2.47 -12.59 0.35
CA LYS A 152 -3.90 -12.80 0.11
C LYS A 152 -4.22 -14.14 -0.53
N TYR A 153 -3.57 -14.45 -1.63
CA TYR A 153 -3.82 -15.71 -2.37
C TYR A 153 -3.26 -16.93 -1.65
N ASN A 154 -2.17 -16.77 -0.90
CA ASN A 154 -1.65 -17.84 -0.03
C ASN A 154 -2.64 -18.17 1.09
N ARG A 155 -3.27 -17.18 1.68
CA ARG A 155 -4.34 -17.36 2.67
C ARG A 155 -5.54 -18.11 2.07
N GLN A 156 -5.96 -17.77 0.85
CA GLN A 156 -7.00 -18.52 0.14
C GLN A 156 -6.62 -19.98 -0.14
N ALA A 157 -5.36 -20.23 -0.50
CA ALA A 157 -4.87 -21.58 -0.73
C ALA A 157 -4.90 -22.41 0.56
N VAL A 158 -4.48 -21.83 1.69
CA VAL A 158 -4.55 -22.46 3.01
C VAL A 158 -6.01 -22.80 3.38
N ALA A 159 -6.95 -21.87 3.15
CA ALA A 159 -8.38 -22.14 3.40
C ALA A 159 -8.86 -23.39 2.66
N LYS A 160 -8.49 -23.56 1.39
CA LYS A 160 -8.86 -24.75 0.59
C LYS A 160 -8.25 -26.04 1.14
N LEU A 161 -7.02 -25.98 1.67
CA LEU A 161 -6.30 -27.13 2.20
C LEU A 161 -6.73 -27.50 3.62
N ALA A 162 -7.31 -26.57 4.37
CA ALA A 162 -7.65 -26.71 5.78
C ALA A 162 -8.90 -27.57 6.02
N ARG A 163 -9.74 -27.77 5.00
CA ARG A 163 -11.03 -28.43 5.13
C ARG A 163 -10.92 -29.80 5.81
N GLY A 164 -11.61 -29.96 6.97
CA GLY A 164 -11.62 -31.18 7.77
C GLY A 164 -10.26 -31.48 8.42
N ARG A 165 -9.37 -30.51 8.60
CA ARG A 165 -8.04 -30.69 9.19
C ARG A 165 -7.88 -29.85 10.45
N THR A 166 -6.98 -30.31 11.33
CA THR A 166 -6.46 -29.48 12.43
C THR A 166 -5.30 -28.64 11.89
N VAL A 167 -5.37 -27.33 12.09
CA VAL A 167 -4.37 -26.38 11.61
C VAL A 167 -3.68 -25.71 12.79
N LEU A 168 -2.34 -25.67 12.78
CA LEU A 168 -1.53 -24.91 13.71
C LEU A 168 -0.89 -23.74 12.93
N ASP A 169 -1.21 -22.50 13.33
CA ASP A 169 -0.62 -21.29 12.78
C ASP A 169 0.50 -20.81 13.73
N CYS A 170 1.75 -20.88 13.27
CA CYS A 170 2.92 -20.40 14.00
C CYS A 170 3.34 -19.03 13.45
N PHE A 171 3.69 -18.10 14.34
CA PHE A 171 4.01 -16.71 14.00
C PHE A 171 2.83 -15.99 13.37
N THR A 172 1.69 -16.14 13.97
CA THR A 172 0.35 -15.87 13.44
C THR A 172 0.07 -14.40 13.06
N HIS A 173 0.88 -13.42 13.52
CA HIS A 173 0.67 -11.99 13.31
C HIS A 173 -0.77 -11.58 13.72
N THR A 174 -1.61 -11.15 12.76
CA THR A 174 -3.03 -10.82 12.98
C THR A 174 -3.96 -12.04 12.95
N GLY A 175 -3.42 -13.26 12.92
CA GLY A 175 -4.22 -14.47 12.78
C GLY A 175 -4.81 -14.70 11.39
N SER A 176 -4.34 -13.97 10.39
CA SER A 176 -4.98 -13.97 9.08
C SER A 176 -4.95 -15.33 8.37
N PHE A 177 -3.90 -16.14 8.54
CA PHE A 177 -3.86 -17.49 8.03
C PHE A 177 -4.81 -18.42 8.79
N ALA A 178 -4.80 -18.36 10.14
CA ALA A 178 -5.71 -19.15 10.98
C ALA A 178 -7.17 -18.86 10.69
N LEU A 179 -7.54 -17.59 10.53
CA LEU A 179 -8.91 -17.17 10.23
C LEU A 179 -9.37 -17.66 8.84
N ASN A 180 -8.50 -17.59 7.82
CA ASN A 180 -8.79 -18.14 6.49
C ASN A 180 -8.90 -19.68 6.54
N ALA A 181 -8.03 -20.37 7.31
CA ALA A 181 -8.12 -21.80 7.51
C ALA A 181 -9.46 -22.19 8.16
N ALA A 182 -9.85 -21.52 9.25
CA ALA A 182 -11.12 -21.76 9.93
C ALA A 182 -12.34 -21.51 9.02
N ARG A 183 -12.29 -20.50 8.15
CA ARG A 183 -13.34 -20.24 7.17
C ARG A 183 -13.43 -21.33 6.09
N GLY A 184 -12.34 -22.04 5.82
CA GLY A 184 -12.30 -23.13 4.83
C GLY A 184 -12.95 -24.44 5.31
N GLY A 185 -13.22 -24.57 6.61
CA GLY A 185 -13.88 -25.72 7.25
C GLY A 185 -12.90 -26.68 7.87
#